data_52d11f74fb94f8914df93c76c318973f
#
_entry.id   52d11f74fb94f8914df93c76c318973f
#
_cell.length_a   1.000
_cell.length_b   1.000
_cell.length_c   1.000
_cell.angle_alpha   90.00
_cell.angle_beta   90.00
_cell.angle_gamma   90.00
#
_symmetry.space_group_name_H-M   'P 1'
#
loop_
_entity.id
_entity.type
_entity.pdbx_description
1 polymer ?
#
loop_
_entity_poly.entity_id
_entity_poly.type
_entity_poly.pdbx_seq_one_letter_code
_entity_poly.pdbx_strand_id
1 'polypeptide(L)'
;MPPPIAAMPDHHTLDIKRVAILFAGGPAPAANAVISTAAFSFLEEGAQVYGIKHGYSRLAEYTAAGPLQEGDDYIRFTHDSLTTARSSRGIMIGTARTTPGRHVSSPEHLADPELVAPLRRVYEGLCSLEVDALISIGGDDTLKTANKLKMFQDNLPADARRFPVIHLPKTIDND
;
A
#
# COMPACT_ATOMS: atom_id res chain seq x y z
N MET A 1 -27.32 22.27 -30.05
CA MET A 1 -26.46 21.09 -30.10
C MET A 1 -25.65 21.04 -28.81
N PRO A 2 -25.67 19.97 -28.04
CA PRO A 2 -24.75 19.84 -26.92
C PRO A 2 -23.32 19.74 -27.45
N PRO A 3 -22.31 20.25 -26.70
CA PRO A 3 -20.91 20.13 -27.11
C PRO A 3 -20.51 18.65 -27.19
N PRO A 4 -19.58 18.29 -28.08
CA PRO A 4 -19.12 16.92 -28.19
C PRO A 4 -18.46 16.50 -26.86
N ILE A 5 -18.87 15.32 -26.39
CA ILE A 5 -18.23 14.69 -25.22
C ILE A 5 -16.76 14.48 -25.59
N ALA A 6 -15.86 15.09 -24.83
CA ALA A 6 -14.43 14.88 -25.02
C ALA A 6 -14.14 13.37 -24.94
N ALA A 7 -13.42 12.85 -25.93
CA ALA A 7 -12.97 11.47 -25.92
C ALA A 7 -12.22 11.22 -24.60
N MET A 8 -12.60 10.16 -23.89
CA MET A 8 -11.85 9.72 -22.72
C MET A 8 -10.41 9.45 -23.15
N PRO A 9 -9.41 9.88 -22.35
CA PRO A 9 -8.01 9.57 -22.68
C PRO A 9 -7.86 8.04 -22.77
N ASP A 10 -7.04 7.59 -23.72
CA ASP A 10 -6.69 6.18 -23.84
C ASP A 10 -6.28 5.63 -22.48
N HIS A 11 -7.03 4.65 -22.00
CA HIS A 11 -6.66 3.92 -20.80
C HIS A 11 -5.34 3.18 -21.10
N HIS A 12 -4.21 3.72 -20.67
CA HIS A 12 -3.01 2.91 -20.51
C HIS A 12 -3.33 1.87 -19.45
N THR A 13 -3.73 0.68 -19.86
CA THR A 13 -3.89 -0.47 -18.99
C THR A 13 -2.52 -0.80 -18.43
N LEU A 14 -2.27 -0.41 -17.19
CA LEU A 14 -1.12 -0.92 -16.43
C LEU A 14 -1.35 -2.42 -16.28
N ASP A 15 -0.40 -3.25 -16.73
CA ASP A 15 -0.44 -4.69 -16.52
C ASP A 15 -0.10 -4.99 -15.06
N ILE A 16 -1.09 -4.81 -14.18
CA ILE A 16 -0.96 -5.00 -12.72
C ILE A 16 -1.28 -6.45 -12.40
N LYS A 17 -0.27 -7.22 -12.03
CA LYS A 17 -0.39 -8.63 -11.68
C LYS A 17 -0.39 -8.88 -10.18
N ARG A 18 0.26 -8.02 -9.40
CA ARG A 18 0.39 -8.16 -7.94
C ARG A 18 0.16 -6.84 -7.23
N VAL A 19 -0.80 -6.83 -6.33
CA VAL A 19 -1.18 -5.66 -5.55
C VAL A 19 -0.96 -5.92 -4.07
N ALA A 20 -0.29 -5.01 -3.39
CA ALA A 20 -0.25 -5.00 -1.93
C ALA A 20 -1.28 -4.03 -1.39
N ILE A 21 -2.00 -4.43 -0.35
CA ILE A 21 -2.94 -3.59 0.38
C ILE A 21 -2.48 -3.56 1.84
N LEU A 22 -2.34 -2.37 2.42
CA LEU A 22 -2.07 -2.20 3.84
C LEU A 22 -3.07 -1.22 4.47
N PHE A 23 -3.27 -1.39 5.77
CA PHE A 23 -4.09 -0.50 6.59
C PHE A 23 -3.26 -0.01 7.78
N ALA A 24 -3.16 1.31 7.96
CA ALA A 24 -2.33 1.91 8.99
C ALA A 24 -3.08 2.99 9.79
N GLY A 25 -2.64 3.23 11.02
CA GLY A 25 -3.23 4.20 11.93
C GLY A 25 -4.29 3.59 12.85
N GLY A 26 -5.20 4.41 13.38
CA GLY A 26 -6.27 3.97 14.27
C GLY A 26 -7.34 3.11 13.56
N PRO A 27 -8.13 2.33 14.30
CA PRO A 27 -9.23 1.56 13.72
C PRO A 27 -10.28 2.50 13.12
N ALA A 28 -11.00 1.99 12.12
CA ALA A 28 -12.15 2.68 11.53
C ALA A 28 -13.26 1.67 11.26
N PRO A 29 -14.55 2.05 11.41
CA PRO A 29 -15.68 1.13 11.25
C PRO A 29 -15.72 0.44 9.87
N ALA A 30 -15.37 1.14 8.81
CA ALA A 30 -15.39 0.63 7.43
C ALA A 30 -14.10 -0.08 7.00
N ALA A 31 -13.10 -0.26 7.87
CA ALA A 31 -11.77 -0.78 7.49
C ALA A 31 -11.85 -2.06 6.64
N ASN A 32 -12.54 -3.09 7.14
CA ASN A 32 -12.64 -4.37 6.43
C ASN A 32 -13.46 -4.26 5.14
N ALA A 33 -14.45 -3.38 5.08
CA ALA A 33 -15.23 -3.16 3.86
C ALA A 33 -14.36 -2.53 2.76
N VAL A 34 -13.55 -1.52 3.10
CA VAL A 34 -12.62 -0.88 2.14
C VAL A 34 -11.56 -1.85 1.69
N ILE A 35 -10.91 -2.57 2.62
CA ILE A 35 -9.90 -3.60 2.29
C ILE A 35 -10.50 -4.66 1.37
N SER A 36 -11.67 -5.22 1.73
CA SER A 36 -12.31 -6.29 0.96
C SER A 36 -12.75 -5.82 -0.42
N THR A 37 -13.31 -4.61 -0.54
CA THR A 37 -13.74 -4.08 -1.83
C THR A 37 -12.55 -3.84 -2.75
N ALA A 38 -11.48 -3.23 -2.24
CA ALA A 38 -10.26 -3.03 -3.01
C ALA A 38 -9.65 -4.36 -3.45
N ALA A 39 -9.53 -5.33 -2.52
CA ALA A 39 -8.98 -6.65 -2.83
C ALA A 39 -9.83 -7.39 -3.87
N PHE A 40 -11.15 -7.38 -3.70
CA PHE A 40 -12.08 -8.04 -4.62
C PHE A 40 -11.97 -7.47 -6.04
N SER A 41 -11.91 -6.14 -6.18
CA SER A 41 -11.79 -5.51 -7.50
C SER A 41 -10.56 -5.97 -8.26
N PHE A 42 -9.40 -6.09 -7.60
CA PHE A 42 -8.18 -6.57 -8.25
C PHE A 42 -8.19 -8.08 -8.51
N LEU A 43 -8.84 -8.87 -7.64
CA LEU A 43 -9.00 -10.32 -7.87
C LEU A 43 -9.87 -10.59 -9.09
N GLU A 44 -10.95 -9.82 -9.30
CA GLU A 44 -11.82 -9.92 -10.50
C GLU A 44 -11.05 -9.63 -11.80
N GLU A 45 -10.05 -8.76 -11.75
CA GLU A 45 -9.15 -8.47 -12.88
C GLU A 45 -8.00 -9.50 -13.01
N GLY A 46 -8.00 -10.56 -12.18
CA GLY A 46 -7.03 -11.65 -12.22
C GLY A 46 -5.69 -11.35 -11.53
N ALA A 47 -5.58 -10.27 -10.79
CA ALA A 47 -4.37 -9.95 -10.04
C ALA A 47 -4.25 -10.80 -8.77
N GLN A 48 -3.02 -11.06 -8.32
CA GLN A 48 -2.75 -11.58 -6.98
C GLN A 48 -2.78 -10.42 -5.99
N VAL A 49 -3.47 -10.58 -4.87
CA VAL A 49 -3.62 -9.50 -3.89
C VAL A 49 -3.06 -9.95 -2.54
N TYR A 50 -2.13 -9.15 -2.02
CA TYR A 50 -1.48 -9.38 -0.74
C TYR A 50 -1.97 -8.36 0.30
N GLY A 51 -2.48 -8.84 1.42
CA GLY A 51 -2.78 -8.02 2.59
C GLY A 51 -1.57 -7.95 3.50
N ILE A 52 -0.88 -6.81 3.55
CA ILE A 52 0.28 -6.61 4.43
C ILE A 52 -0.20 -6.43 5.87
N LYS A 53 0.32 -7.25 6.78
CA LYS A 53 -0.12 -7.25 8.18
C LYS A 53 0.53 -6.11 8.96
N HIS A 54 -0.26 -5.52 9.85
CA HIS A 54 0.18 -4.45 10.76
C HIS A 54 0.73 -3.21 10.05
N GLY A 55 0.10 -2.80 8.95
CA GLY A 55 0.45 -1.60 8.20
C GLY A 55 1.88 -1.62 7.69
N TYR A 56 2.64 -0.57 7.96
CA TYR A 56 4.03 -0.48 7.53
C TYR A 56 5.04 -1.20 8.45
N SER A 57 4.61 -1.76 9.61
CA SER A 57 5.54 -2.25 10.64
C SER A 57 6.45 -3.34 10.10
N ARG A 58 5.88 -4.38 9.50
CA ARG A 58 6.65 -5.51 8.98
C ARG A 58 7.56 -5.13 7.81
N LEU A 59 7.08 -4.25 6.94
CA LEU A 59 7.88 -3.72 5.84
C LEU A 59 9.05 -2.85 6.34
N ALA A 60 8.84 -2.06 7.39
CA ALA A 60 9.90 -1.22 7.97
C ALA A 60 11.01 -2.02 8.67
N GLU A 61 10.73 -3.27 9.03
CA GLU A 61 11.67 -4.21 9.62
C GLU A 61 12.30 -5.16 8.58
N TYR A 62 11.88 -5.08 7.32
CA TYR A 62 12.36 -5.96 6.25
C TYR A 62 13.89 -5.94 6.12
N THR A 63 14.46 -7.13 5.91
CA THR A 63 15.86 -7.32 5.53
C THR A 63 15.96 -8.45 4.51
N ALA A 64 16.94 -8.39 3.62
CA ALA A 64 17.15 -9.46 2.64
C ALA A 64 17.50 -10.83 3.28
N ALA A 65 18.05 -10.83 4.51
CA ALA A 65 18.35 -12.05 5.27
C ALA A 65 17.10 -12.65 5.95
N GLY A 66 16.03 -11.87 6.13
CA GLY A 66 14.77 -12.29 6.71
C GLY A 66 13.61 -11.93 5.78
N PRO A 67 13.35 -12.72 4.74
CA PRO A 67 12.29 -12.43 3.78
C PRO A 67 10.92 -12.45 4.45
N LEU A 68 9.97 -11.67 3.91
CA LEU A 68 8.58 -11.64 4.37
C LEU A 68 7.93 -13.02 4.26
N GLN A 69 7.25 -13.43 5.33
CA GLN A 69 6.61 -14.74 5.44
C GLN A 69 5.09 -14.63 5.25
N GLU A 70 4.55 -15.49 4.38
CA GLU A 70 3.09 -15.63 4.25
C GLU A 70 2.50 -16.19 5.55
N GLY A 71 1.41 -15.57 6.02
CA GLY A 71 0.79 -15.90 7.30
C GLY A 71 1.25 -14.97 8.44
N ASP A 72 2.52 -14.64 8.52
CA ASP A 72 3.10 -13.80 9.58
C ASP A 72 3.18 -12.30 9.18
N ASP A 73 3.75 -11.99 8.03
CA ASP A 73 3.98 -10.62 7.58
C ASP A 73 2.95 -10.15 6.56
N TYR A 74 2.41 -11.08 5.77
CA TYR A 74 1.34 -10.81 4.83
C TYR A 74 0.43 -12.03 4.66
N ILE A 75 -0.75 -11.82 4.11
CA ILE A 75 -1.68 -12.87 3.69
C ILE A 75 -2.00 -12.69 2.21
N ARG A 76 -2.24 -13.78 1.51
CA ARG A 76 -2.78 -13.75 0.16
C ARG A 76 -4.30 -13.77 0.24
N PHE A 77 -4.95 -12.76 -0.36
CA PHE A 77 -6.39 -12.74 -0.46
C PHE A 77 -6.89 -13.69 -1.54
N THR A 78 -8.02 -14.30 -1.25
CA THR A 78 -8.83 -15.09 -2.18
C THR A 78 -10.29 -14.65 -2.05
N HIS A 79 -11.13 -14.97 -3.03
CA HIS A 79 -12.57 -14.69 -2.94
C HIS A 79 -13.17 -15.27 -1.64
N ASP A 80 -12.82 -16.49 -1.28
CA ASP A 80 -13.30 -17.14 -0.06
C ASP A 80 -12.87 -16.41 1.22
N SER A 81 -11.62 -15.93 1.28
CA SER A 81 -11.14 -15.19 2.44
C SER A 81 -11.85 -13.84 2.62
N LEU A 82 -12.34 -13.23 1.54
CA LEU A 82 -13.01 -11.94 1.57
C LEU A 82 -14.50 -12.04 1.93
N THR A 83 -15.17 -13.18 1.69
CA THR A 83 -16.58 -13.36 2.03
C THR A 83 -16.84 -13.26 3.53
N THR A 84 -15.92 -13.71 4.36
CA THR A 84 -16.02 -13.67 5.82
C THR A 84 -15.44 -12.39 6.43
N ALA A 85 -14.73 -11.59 5.63
CA ALA A 85 -13.98 -10.42 6.09
C ALA A 85 -14.86 -9.35 6.75
N ARG A 86 -16.07 -9.10 6.21
CA ARG A 86 -17.00 -8.08 6.72
C ARG A 86 -17.55 -8.39 8.12
N SER A 87 -17.62 -9.66 8.46
CA SER A 87 -18.11 -10.15 9.78
C SER A 87 -16.99 -10.45 10.76
N SER A 88 -15.72 -10.31 10.34
CA SER A 88 -14.60 -10.56 11.24
C SER A 88 -14.44 -9.48 12.31
N ARG A 89 -14.03 -9.90 13.52
CA ARG A 89 -13.72 -8.96 14.59
C ARG A 89 -12.36 -8.30 14.34
N GLY A 90 -12.30 -6.97 14.48
CA GLY A 90 -11.08 -6.21 14.23
C GLY A 90 -10.74 -6.07 12.75
N ILE A 91 -9.57 -5.49 12.46
CA ILE A 91 -9.09 -5.27 11.10
C ILE A 91 -8.39 -6.56 10.62
N MET A 92 -8.86 -7.13 9.52
CA MET A 92 -8.44 -8.46 9.04
C MET A 92 -6.93 -8.60 8.78
N ILE A 93 -6.25 -7.52 8.41
CA ILE A 93 -4.79 -7.47 8.23
C ILE A 93 -4.08 -6.75 9.39
N GLY A 94 -4.81 -6.43 10.46
CA GLY A 94 -4.27 -5.66 11.57
C GLY A 94 -3.97 -4.21 11.18
N THR A 95 -3.43 -3.47 12.12
CA THR A 95 -3.01 -2.08 11.93
C THR A 95 -1.83 -1.75 12.85
N ALA A 96 -1.06 -0.72 12.52
CA ALA A 96 -0.05 -0.14 13.39
C ALA A 96 0.13 1.34 13.09
N ARG A 97 0.80 2.07 13.98
CA ARG A 97 1.12 3.50 13.83
C ARG A 97 2.57 3.74 13.39
N THR A 98 3.19 2.74 12.78
CA THR A 98 4.54 2.87 12.23
C THR A 98 4.52 3.81 11.03
N THR A 99 5.34 4.84 11.07
CA THR A 99 5.46 5.87 10.03
C THR A 99 6.88 5.88 9.46
N PRO A 100 7.20 5.00 8.50
CA PRO A 100 8.50 5.02 7.82
C PRO A 100 8.76 6.40 7.21
N GLY A 101 10.00 6.87 7.32
CA GLY A 101 10.36 8.19 6.83
C GLY A 101 9.82 9.37 7.65
N ARG A 102 9.40 9.16 8.92
CA ARG A 102 8.94 10.25 9.80
C ARG A 102 9.95 11.40 9.89
N HIS A 103 11.24 11.11 9.76
CA HIS A 103 12.32 12.08 9.82
C HIS A 103 12.66 12.72 8.48
N VAL A 104 12.07 12.26 7.38
CA VAL A 104 12.16 12.88 6.07
C VAL A 104 11.15 14.02 6.02
N SER A 105 11.60 15.26 6.19
CA SER A 105 10.74 16.46 6.24
C SER A 105 10.96 17.41 5.06
N SER A 106 12.03 17.22 4.28
CA SER A 106 12.32 17.99 3.09
C SER A 106 12.89 17.11 1.98
N PRO A 107 12.88 17.55 0.71
CA PRO A 107 13.46 16.80 -0.40
C PRO A 107 14.94 16.48 -0.23
N GLU A 108 15.70 17.37 0.40
CA GLU A 108 17.14 17.18 0.65
C GLU A 108 17.42 15.96 1.54
N HIS A 109 16.51 15.64 2.46
CA HIS A 109 16.62 14.45 3.32
C HIS A 109 16.53 13.12 2.54
N LEU A 110 16.02 13.15 1.30
CA LEU A 110 16.00 11.95 0.44
C LEU A 110 17.39 11.53 -0.03
N ALA A 111 18.39 12.43 0.05
CA ALA A 111 19.77 12.11 -0.25
C ALA A 111 20.52 11.47 0.94
N ASP A 112 19.96 11.52 2.16
CA ASP A 112 20.56 10.95 3.36
C ASP A 112 20.18 9.47 3.51
N PRO A 113 21.14 8.53 3.40
CA PRO A 113 20.86 7.10 3.47
C PRO A 113 20.27 6.63 4.81
N GLU A 114 20.60 7.29 5.92
CA GLU A 114 20.11 6.93 7.25
C GLU A 114 18.65 7.37 7.43
N LEU A 115 18.33 8.59 6.99
CA LEU A 115 16.98 9.13 7.09
C LEU A 115 15.98 8.35 6.20
N VAL A 116 16.42 7.88 5.04
CA VAL A 116 15.57 7.11 4.12
C VAL A 116 15.58 5.61 4.38
N ALA A 117 16.44 5.09 5.24
CA ALA A 117 16.57 3.66 5.49
C ALA A 117 15.22 2.95 5.80
N PRO A 118 14.29 3.50 6.59
CA PRO A 118 12.99 2.89 6.79
C PRO A 118 12.12 2.85 5.53
N LEU A 119 12.16 3.89 4.68
CA LEU A 119 11.45 3.92 3.39
C LEU A 119 12.07 2.92 2.41
N ARG A 120 13.39 2.82 2.39
CA ARG A 120 14.13 1.83 1.59
C ARG A 120 13.70 0.42 1.94
N ARG A 121 13.64 0.06 3.22
CA ARG A 121 13.18 -1.27 3.66
C ARG A 121 11.75 -1.56 3.22
N VAL A 122 10.84 -0.58 3.33
CA VAL A 122 9.47 -0.71 2.81
C VAL A 122 9.48 -0.99 1.31
N TYR A 123 10.23 -0.21 0.55
CA TYR A 123 10.36 -0.38 -0.89
C TYR A 123 10.93 -1.76 -1.26
N GLU A 124 12.04 -2.17 -0.63
CA GLU A 124 12.69 -3.45 -0.87
C GLU A 124 11.79 -4.63 -0.48
N GLY A 125 11.05 -4.53 0.64
CA GLY A 125 10.07 -5.53 1.06
C GLY A 125 8.94 -5.69 0.04
N LEU A 126 8.41 -4.60 -0.50
CA LEU A 126 7.40 -4.65 -1.56
C LEU A 126 7.98 -5.19 -2.88
N CYS A 127 9.20 -4.83 -3.22
CA CYS A 127 9.89 -5.39 -4.39
C CYS A 127 10.14 -6.90 -4.25
N SER A 128 10.44 -7.40 -3.05
CA SER A 128 10.65 -8.84 -2.81
C SER A 128 9.37 -9.67 -3.02
N LEU A 129 8.19 -9.05 -2.88
CA LEU A 129 6.89 -9.63 -3.21
C LEU A 129 6.51 -9.40 -4.68
N GLU A 130 7.38 -8.75 -5.46
CA GLU A 130 7.15 -8.36 -6.86
C GLU A 130 5.86 -7.55 -7.07
N VAL A 131 5.53 -6.68 -6.13
CA VAL A 131 4.33 -5.84 -6.16
C VAL A 131 4.39 -4.85 -7.33
N ASP A 132 3.28 -4.71 -8.04
CA ASP A 132 3.10 -3.78 -9.17
C ASP A 132 2.32 -2.53 -8.75
N ALA A 133 1.59 -2.58 -7.62
CA ALA A 133 0.91 -1.43 -7.05
C ALA A 133 0.73 -1.59 -5.54
N LEU A 134 0.79 -0.47 -4.80
CA LEU A 134 0.50 -0.40 -3.37
C LEU A 134 -0.77 0.40 -3.13
N ILE A 135 -1.75 -0.20 -2.46
CA ILE A 135 -2.91 0.48 -1.90
C ILE A 135 -2.66 0.72 -0.41
N SER A 136 -2.47 1.98 -0.05
CA SER A 136 -2.20 2.42 1.32
C SER A 136 -3.46 3.04 1.91
N ILE A 137 -4.06 2.42 2.92
CA ILE A 137 -5.29 2.86 3.55
C ILE A 137 -4.97 3.46 4.92
N GLY A 138 -5.39 4.69 5.19
CA GLY A 138 -5.13 5.29 6.49
C GLY A 138 -5.40 6.79 6.57
N GLY A 139 -5.05 7.40 7.70
CA GLY A 139 -5.18 8.84 7.93
C GLY A 139 -3.95 9.61 7.42
N ASP A 140 -3.83 10.85 7.90
CA ASP A 140 -2.82 11.84 7.50
C ASP A 140 -1.37 11.34 7.54
N ASP A 141 -0.97 10.67 8.61
CA ASP A 141 0.41 10.16 8.72
C ASP A 141 0.68 9.03 7.73
N THR A 142 -0.36 8.26 7.41
CA THR A 142 -0.29 7.20 6.40
C THR A 142 -0.18 7.81 5.00
N LEU A 143 -0.95 8.87 4.71
CA LEU A 143 -0.85 9.64 3.47
C LEU A 143 0.55 10.24 3.30
N LYS A 144 1.08 10.88 4.36
CA LYS A 144 2.45 11.43 4.35
C LYS A 144 3.49 10.34 4.07
N THR A 145 3.33 9.15 4.66
CA THR A 145 4.23 8.02 4.41
C THR A 145 4.13 7.53 2.96
N ALA A 146 2.92 7.40 2.43
CA ALA A 146 2.68 7.02 1.03
C ALA A 146 3.33 8.02 0.05
N ASN A 147 3.16 9.32 0.30
CA ASN A 147 3.80 10.36 -0.51
C ASN A 147 5.34 10.31 -0.43
N LYS A 148 5.91 10.12 0.76
CA LYS A 148 7.36 9.99 0.93
C LYS A 148 7.92 8.75 0.25
N LEU A 149 7.18 7.64 0.26
CA LEU A 149 7.56 6.44 -0.48
C LEU A 149 7.58 6.69 -1.99
N LYS A 150 6.60 7.45 -2.51
CA LYS A 150 6.61 7.89 -3.91
C LYS A 150 7.81 8.77 -4.21
N MET A 151 8.05 9.80 -3.41
CA MET A 151 9.21 10.69 -3.57
C MET A 151 10.54 9.93 -3.50
N PHE A 152 10.65 8.93 -2.61
CA PHE A 152 11.81 8.05 -2.54
C PHE A 152 12.00 7.28 -3.87
N GLN A 153 10.93 6.71 -4.43
CA GLN A 153 11.00 6.02 -5.71
C GLN A 153 11.41 6.95 -6.87
N ASP A 154 10.94 8.21 -6.87
CA ASP A 154 11.31 9.20 -7.89
C ASP A 154 12.82 9.53 -7.89
N ASN A 155 13.47 9.40 -6.73
CA ASN A 155 14.91 9.64 -6.57
C ASN A 155 15.77 8.38 -6.80
N LEU A 156 15.20 7.23 -7.13
CA LEU A 156 15.95 6.04 -7.49
C LEU A 156 16.54 6.15 -8.90
N PRO A 157 17.61 5.38 -9.21
CA PRO A 157 18.13 5.26 -10.57
C PRO A 157 17.03 4.92 -11.60
N ALA A 158 17.24 5.30 -12.86
CA ALA A 158 16.22 5.17 -13.91
C ALA A 158 15.79 3.72 -14.17
N ASP A 159 16.70 2.76 -13.97
CA ASP A 159 16.49 1.31 -14.11
C ASP A 159 15.85 0.64 -12.88
N ALA A 160 15.71 1.36 -11.78
CA ALA A 160 15.06 0.82 -10.59
C ALA A 160 13.57 0.58 -10.83
N ARG A 161 13.04 -0.52 -10.28
CA ARG A 161 11.62 -0.81 -10.31
C ARG A 161 10.83 0.33 -9.64
N ARG A 162 9.72 0.71 -10.25
CA ARG A 162 8.76 1.66 -9.68
C ARG A 162 7.37 1.08 -9.74
N PHE A 163 6.57 1.37 -8.72
CA PHE A 163 5.16 1.00 -8.68
C PHE A 163 4.33 2.18 -8.15
N PRO A 164 3.10 2.36 -8.63
CA PRO A 164 2.19 3.37 -8.12
C PRO A 164 1.84 3.11 -6.66
N VAL A 165 1.73 4.20 -5.90
CA VAL A 165 1.25 4.21 -4.52
C VAL A 165 -0.06 4.98 -4.49
N ILE A 166 -1.16 4.28 -4.27
CA ILE A 166 -2.51 4.83 -4.22
C ILE A 166 -2.91 4.91 -2.74
N HIS A 167 -3.28 6.10 -2.29
CA HIS A 167 -3.75 6.29 -0.92
C HIS A 167 -5.27 6.40 -0.87
N LEU A 168 -5.88 5.57 -0.03
CA LEU A 168 -7.31 5.67 0.31
C LEU A 168 -7.43 6.29 1.69
N PRO A 169 -7.97 7.50 1.80
CA PRO A 169 -8.10 8.18 3.09
C PRO A 169 -9.15 7.50 3.96
N LYS A 170 -8.92 7.52 5.25
CA LYS A 170 -9.89 7.13 6.27
C LYS A 170 -9.87 8.10 7.43
N THR A 171 -11.02 8.33 8.03
CA THR A 171 -11.17 9.04 9.29
C THR A 171 -11.72 8.11 10.37
N ILE A 172 -11.56 8.48 11.64
CA ILE A 172 -12.18 7.75 12.76
C ILE A 172 -13.66 8.11 12.83
N ASP A 173 -13.98 9.36 12.54
CA ASP A 173 -15.31 9.95 12.69
C ASP A 173 -16.21 9.70 11.48
N ASN A 174 -15.67 9.13 10.41
CA ASN A 174 -16.38 8.78 9.18
C ASN A 174 -16.99 10.01 8.46
N ASP A 175 -16.29 11.14 8.53
CA ASP A 175 -16.60 12.40 7.85
C ASP A 175 -15.88 12.56 6.48
#